data_ecbd9c26773409a266fd674cd9a05645
#
_entry.id   ecbd9c26773409a266fd674cd9a05645
#
_cell.length_a   1.000
_cell.length_b   1.000
_cell.length_c   1.000
_cell.angle_alpha   90.00
_cell.angle_beta   90.00
_cell.angle_gamma   90.00
#
_symmetry.space_group_name_H-M   'P 1'
#
loop_
_entity.id
_entity.type
_entity.pdbx_description
1 polymer ?
#
loop_
_entity_poly.entity_id
_entity_poly.type
_entity_poly.pdbx_seq_one_letter_code
_entity_poly.pdbx_strand_id
1 'polypeptide(L)'
;MWHMLSKFSLVSFCWLLLAGLQVNGQQYIYNYNIPFTENGRSLKYPTAGGLNNPQFSTIDVNQDGKQDIFMFDRSGNKPMILLNNGNSGEVNYTYWQGYENIFPKMYDWSVLLDYNCDGLADIITGFENGIKTYLANYDGSNIYFTEDIAKMDFKEAGFTFFLSVGVIDVPGFADINFDGDIDVLTFNMAGGIVDYYENRQIEDGLPCGSWALDHVNSCWGSFYESGLTYSVDLNNDCKGVTSTNSNVHAGSSFMIFDEDADNDMDIVLGDLAFNNLNRLINGGDNTFATITEQDTTYPEYDKPYDIPIFPAPFLIDVDNDGKKDMLVSPNNINQSANIKNVWYYKNVAEDEKYVFDYQQDSLFISEMVDFGSGAYPVFFDYNYDGLLDIVIGNNGYFDSGDYNGMLALYKNTGTSTQPEYTLITRDFGGISAFDFNWLAPTFGDLDGDGDEDLLLGEEEGALHFFKNIGPPDGPSSFVLQTPNYQGIDYGKFSTPQLIDVNDDDLLDLILGEQNGNLNYLQNTGTAAAPIFT
;
A
#
# COMPACT_ATOMS: atom_id res chain seq x y z
N MET A 1 -6.83 -25.10 76.75
CA MET A 1 -5.71 -24.36 76.15
C MET A 1 -5.09 -25.16 75.00
N TRP A 2 -5.92 -25.73 74.14
CA TRP A 2 -5.48 -26.57 73.04
C TRP A 2 -6.35 -26.50 71.77
N HIS A 3 -6.93 -25.34 71.52
CA HIS A 3 -7.80 -25.13 70.31
C HIS A 3 -7.56 -23.82 69.56
N MET A 4 -6.40 -23.17 69.77
CA MET A 4 -6.12 -21.88 69.11
C MET A 4 -4.86 -21.88 68.20
N LEU A 5 -4.21 -23.02 67.96
CA LEU A 5 -2.97 -23.12 67.17
C LEU A 5 -3.13 -23.79 65.79
N SER A 6 -4.37 -24.22 65.42
CA SER A 6 -4.59 -24.89 64.14
C SER A 6 -5.17 -24.02 63.02
N LYS A 7 -5.54 -22.74 63.28
CA LYS A 7 -6.08 -21.84 62.27
C LYS A 7 -5.11 -20.83 61.65
N PHE A 8 -3.91 -20.67 62.24
CA PHE A 8 -2.91 -19.74 61.71
C PHE A 8 -1.97 -20.36 60.65
N SER A 9 -1.91 -21.68 60.56
CA SER A 9 -1.00 -22.35 59.61
C SER A 9 -1.59 -22.54 58.20
N LEU A 10 -2.93 -22.57 58.08
CA LEU A 10 -3.56 -22.73 56.75
C LEU A 10 -3.63 -21.43 55.95
N VAL A 11 -3.72 -20.28 56.61
CA VAL A 11 -3.80 -18.98 55.94
C VAL A 11 -2.42 -18.52 55.40
N SER A 12 -1.35 -18.85 56.13
CA SER A 12 0.02 -18.56 55.66
C SER A 12 0.48 -19.45 54.49
N PHE A 13 -0.06 -20.68 54.37
CA PHE A 13 0.28 -21.57 53.25
C PHE A 13 -0.47 -21.19 51.96
N CYS A 14 -1.69 -20.66 52.08
CA CYS A 14 -2.39 -20.12 50.90
C CYS A 14 -1.76 -18.83 50.34
N TRP A 15 -1.16 -17.98 51.19
CA TRP A 15 -0.48 -16.76 50.73
C TRP A 15 0.89 -17.05 50.06
N LEU A 16 1.55 -18.11 50.45
CA LEU A 16 2.83 -18.55 49.82
C LEU A 16 2.63 -19.27 48.48
N LEU A 17 1.45 -19.86 48.24
CA LEU A 17 1.09 -20.46 46.96
C LEU A 17 0.56 -19.45 45.93
N LEU A 18 0.05 -18.28 46.37
CA LEU A 18 -0.37 -17.21 45.47
C LEU A 18 0.74 -16.24 45.05
N ALA A 19 1.90 -16.27 45.74
CA ALA A 19 3.05 -15.43 45.42
C ALA A 19 4.02 -16.05 44.37
N GLY A 20 3.70 -17.24 43.85
CA GLY A 20 4.60 -18.01 42.95
C GLY A 20 4.15 -18.15 41.51
N LEU A 21 2.98 -17.63 41.14
CA LEU A 21 2.55 -17.60 39.76
C LEU A 21 2.71 -16.16 39.18
N GLN A 22 3.95 -15.71 39.04
CA GLN A 22 4.24 -14.75 38.01
C GLN A 22 4.07 -15.49 36.67
N VAL A 23 2.93 -15.40 36.07
CA VAL A 23 2.77 -15.67 34.64
C VAL A 23 3.55 -14.56 33.96
N ASN A 24 4.82 -14.79 33.67
CA ASN A 24 5.57 -13.98 32.73
C ASN A 24 4.90 -14.21 31.39
N GLY A 25 3.98 -13.36 31.02
CA GLY A 25 3.47 -13.32 29.64
C GLY A 25 4.67 -13.14 28.73
N GLN A 26 4.78 -13.95 27.69
CA GLN A 26 5.81 -13.79 26.69
C GLN A 26 5.53 -12.44 25.98
N GLN A 27 6.46 -11.51 26.10
CA GLN A 27 6.36 -10.21 25.43
C GLN A 27 7.11 -10.32 24.10
N TYR A 28 6.40 -10.13 23.01
CA TYR A 28 6.99 -10.00 21.69
C TYR A 28 7.39 -8.54 21.45
N ILE A 29 8.58 -8.34 20.94
CA ILE A 29 9.11 -7.02 20.56
C ILE A 29 9.41 -7.07 19.06
N TYR A 30 8.94 -6.08 18.32
CA TYR A 30 9.30 -5.95 16.92
C TYR A 30 10.81 -5.71 16.77
N ASN A 31 11.45 -6.46 15.88
CA ASN A 31 12.84 -6.25 15.49
C ASN A 31 12.90 -5.84 14.02
N TYR A 32 13.07 -4.56 13.77
CA TYR A 32 13.16 -4.00 12.43
C TYR A 32 14.58 -4.02 11.84
N ASN A 33 15.59 -4.44 12.62
CA ASN A 33 17.00 -4.39 12.23
C ASN A 33 17.52 -5.72 11.70
N ILE A 34 16.66 -6.60 11.21
CA ILE A 34 17.08 -7.85 10.59
C ILE A 34 17.57 -7.53 9.18
N PRO A 35 18.85 -7.82 8.83
CA PRO A 35 19.37 -7.57 7.50
C PRO A 35 18.76 -8.50 6.46
N PHE A 36 18.39 -7.93 5.33
CA PHE A 36 17.99 -8.66 4.12
C PHE A 36 18.88 -8.26 2.95
N THR A 37 19.25 -9.22 2.12
CA THR A 37 20.09 -9.05 0.95
C THR A 37 19.40 -9.63 -0.27
N GLU A 38 19.28 -8.83 -1.33
CA GLU A 38 18.79 -9.26 -2.64
C GLU A 38 19.79 -8.89 -3.72
N ASN A 39 20.04 -9.80 -4.64
CA ASN A 39 20.99 -9.59 -5.76
C ASN A 39 22.38 -9.08 -5.32
N GLY A 40 22.84 -9.52 -4.12
CA GLY A 40 24.10 -9.11 -3.52
C GLY A 40 24.13 -7.70 -2.93
N ARG A 41 22.96 -7.05 -2.81
CA ARG A 41 22.80 -5.72 -2.21
C ARG A 41 21.96 -5.82 -0.93
N SER A 42 22.46 -5.27 0.18
CA SER A 42 21.67 -5.12 1.40
C SER A 42 20.56 -4.09 1.19
N LEU A 43 19.34 -4.44 1.57
CA LEU A 43 18.19 -3.54 1.52
C LEU A 43 18.26 -2.51 2.64
N LYS A 44 17.85 -1.26 2.37
CA LYS A 44 17.91 -0.17 3.37
C LYS A 44 16.78 -0.26 4.41
N TYR A 45 15.58 -0.65 4.00
CA TYR A 45 14.40 -0.74 4.86
C TYR A 45 13.57 -2.00 4.59
N PRO A 46 14.20 -3.19 4.77
CA PRO A 46 13.60 -4.45 4.34
C PRO A 46 12.29 -4.78 5.07
N THR A 47 12.12 -4.28 6.29
CA THR A 47 10.97 -4.59 7.15
C THR A 47 9.85 -3.54 7.06
N ALA A 48 9.94 -2.57 6.16
CA ALA A 48 8.90 -1.58 5.95
C ALA A 48 7.61 -2.20 5.37
N GLY A 49 7.73 -3.33 4.69
CA GLY A 49 6.70 -3.96 3.87
C GLY A 49 6.74 -3.44 2.44
N GLY A 50 6.06 -4.10 1.52
CA GLY A 50 5.98 -3.70 0.13
C GLY A 50 5.00 -2.53 -0.10
N LEU A 51 4.94 -2.07 -1.35
CA LEU A 51 4.04 -1.03 -1.82
C LEU A 51 3.23 -1.55 -3.00
N ASN A 52 1.90 -1.49 -2.91
CA ASN A 52 1.03 -1.86 -4.03
C ASN A 52 0.48 -0.62 -4.76
N ASN A 53 -0.16 0.28 -4.01
CA ASN A 53 -0.82 1.47 -4.55
C ASN A 53 -0.47 2.70 -3.71
N PRO A 54 0.81 3.08 -3.62
CA PRO A 54 1.23 4.18 -2.77
C PRO A 54 0.84 5.54 -3.37
N GLN A 55 0.29 6.39 -2.54
CA GLN A 55 0.11 7.82 -2.78
C GLN A 55 1.15 8.59 -1.98
N PHE A 56 1.64 9.69 -2.51
CA PHE A 56 2.77 10.41 -1.95
C PHE A 56 2.39 11.83 -1.54
N SER A 57 2.87 12.24 -0.37
CA SER A 57 2.84 13.62 0.10
C SER A 57 4.11 13.89 0.94
N THR A 58 4.30 15.11 1.40
CA THR A 58 5.42 15.47 2.27
C THR A 58 4.95 15.94 3.63
N ILE A 59 5.78 15.73 4.64
CA ILE A 59 5.59 16.15 6.02
C ILE A 59 6.96 16.30 6.69
N ASP A 60 7.18 17.31 7.50
CA ASP A 60 8.32 17.37 8.42
C ASP A 60 7.89 16.76 9.77
N VAL A 61 7.92 15.42 9.85
CA VAL A 61 7.33 14.68 10.99
C VAL A 61 8.16 14.80 12.25
N ASN A 62 9.47 15.03 12.12
CA ASN A 62 10.41 15.14 13.23
C ASN A 62 10.82 16.59 13.55
N GLN A 63 10.31 17.56 12.80
CA GLN A 63 10.57 19.01 12.94
C GLN A 63 12.06 19.36 12.81
N ASP A 64 12.77 18.71 11.88
CA ASP A 64 14.18 18.99 11.59
C ASP A 64 14.39 19.99 10.43
N GLY A 65 13.31 20.43 9.81
CA GLY A 65 13.27 21.40 8.72
C GLY A 65 13.44 20.77 7.34
N LYS A 66 13.42 19.44 7.24
CA LYS A 66 13.40 18.70 5.97
C LYS A 66 12.03 18.07 5.76
N GLN A 67 11.61 18.03 4.51
CA GLN A 67 10.37 17.33 4.16
C GLN A 67 10.62 15.82 4.07
N ASP A 68 9.98 15.04 4.93
CA ASP A 68 9.94 13.59 4.89
C ASP A 68 8.93 13.12 3.85
N ILE A 69 9.07 11.88 3.36
CA ILE A 69 8.08 11.29 2.45
C ILE A 69 7.01 10.57 3.27
N PHE A 70 5.79 11.04 3.14
CA PHE A 70 4.60 10.32 3.56
C PHE A 70 4.07 9.48 2.38
N MET A 71 3.83 8.21 2.62
CA MET A 71 3.19 7.31 1.67
C MET A 71 1.91 6.75 2.28
N PHE A 72 0.83 6.75 1.52
CA PHE A 72 -0.41 6.08 1.88
C PHE A 72 -0.68 4.96 0.88
N ASP A 73 -0.46 3.71 1.28
CA ASP A 73 -0.79 2.57 0.43
C ASP A 73 -2.28 2.24 0.53
N ARG A 74 -2.99 2.47 -0.56
CA ARG A 74 -4.45 2.27 -0.65
C ARG A 74 -4.87 0.83 -0.43
N SER A 75 -4.08 -0.15 -0.88
CA SER A 75 -4.42 -1.58 -0.76
C SER A 75 -4.61 -2.04 0.69
N GLY A 76 -3.92 -1.38 1.63
CA GLY A 76 -4.02 -1.69 3.05
C GLY A 76 -4.55 -0.55 3.91
N ASN A 77 -4.86 0.61 3.32
CA ASN A 77 -5.06 1.87 4.05
C ASN A 77 -3.91 2.15 5.03
N LYS A 78 -2.69 1.92 4.57
CA LYS A 78 -1.49 1.90 5.41
C LYS A 78 -0.63 3.14 5.19
N PRO A 79 -0.49 4.02 6.20
CA PRO A 79 0.50 5.09 6.16
C PRO A 79 1.91 4.54 6.37
N MET A 80 2.90 5.17 5.77
CA MET A 80 4.33 4.91 5.93
C MET A 80 5.11 6.21 5.86
N ILE A 81 6.19 6.32 6.65
CA ILE A 81 7.09 7.47 6.63
C ILE A 81 8.51 7.04 6.30
N LEU A 82 9.12 7.76 5.38
CA LEU A 82 10.56 7.73 5.14
C LEU A 82 11.16 9.07 5.57
N LEU A 83 11.96 9.05 6.63
CA LEU A 83 12.66 10.23 7.14
C LEU A 83 13.76 10.66 6.17
N ASN A 84 13.81 11.94 5.89
CA ASN A 84 14.73 12.54 4.96
C ASN A 84 16.09 12.85 5.61
N ASN A 85 17.13 12.15 5.18
CA ASN A 85 18.51 12.38 5.61
C ASN A 85 19.37 12.98 4.50
N GLY A 86 18.78 13.27 3.32
CA GLY A 86 19.46 13.76 2.14
C GLY A 86 20.01 15.18 2.29
N ASN A 87 21.03 15.49 1.50
CA ASN A 87 21.44 16.84 1.18
C ASN A 87 20.83 17.25 -0.17
N SER A 88 20.97 18.49 -0.56
CA SER A 88 20.48 18.96 -1.87
C SER A 88 21.05 18.11 -3.02
N GLY A 89 20.17 17.60 -3.87
CA GLY A 89 20.47 16.69 -4.97
C GLY A 89 20.69 15.23 -4.55
N GLU A 90 20.27 14.82 -3.34
CA GLU A 90 20.49 13.47 -2.81
C GLU A 90 19.19 12.81 -2.37
N VAL A 91 18.85 11.66 -2.98
CA VAL A 91 17.76 10.78 -2.54
C VAL A 91 18.29 9.87 -1.42
N ASN A 92 18.07 10.28 -0.16
CA ASN A 92 18.56 9.54 1.00
C ASN A 92 17.56 9.57 2.15
N TYR A 93 16.88 8.44 2.34
CA TYR A 93 15.79 8.27 3.28
C TYR A 93 16.04 7.09 4.21
N THR A 94 15.41 7.12 5.38
CA THR A 94 15.40 6.02 6.36
C THR A 94 13.96 5.73 6.78
N TYR A 95 13.58 4.46 6.83
CA TYR A 95 12.25 4.07 7.31
C TYR A 95 12.07 4.44 8.78
N TRP A 96 11.03 5.20 9.10
CA TRP A 96 10.68 5.55 10.47
C TRP A 96 9.77 4.48 11.08
N GLN A 97 10.29 3.83 12.11
CA GLN A 97 9.63 2.73 12.81
C GLN A 97 8.72 3.27 13.92
N GLY A 98 7.54 2.69 14.06
CA GLY A 98 6.62 3.01 15.17
C GLY A 98 5.68 4.18 14.93
N TYR A 99 5.53 4.60 13.68
CA TYR A 99 4.63 5.67 13.26
C TYR A 99 3.14 5.30 13.30
N GLU A 100 2.81 4.02 13.40
CA GLU A 100 1.44 3.50 13.23
C GLU A 100 0.42 4.17 14.16
N ASN A 101 0.88 4.66 15.30
CA ASN A 101 0.01 5.22 16.33
C ASN A 101 -0.21 6.72 16.22
N ILE A 102 0.51 7.44 15.35
CA ILE A 102 0.33 8.90 15.23
C ILE A 102 -0.73 9.27 14.21
N PHE A 103 -0.91 8.47 13.14
CA PHE A 103 -1.87 8.75 12.10
C PHE A 103 -3.28 8.27 12.49
N PRO A 104 -4.32 9.07 12.19
CA PRO A 104 -5.70 8.62 12.31
C PRO A 104 -6.00 7.52 11.27
N LYS A 105 -7.15 6.87 11.38
CA LYS A 105 -7.61 5.98 10.31
C LYS A 105 -7.97 6.79 9.08
N MET A 106 -7.31 6.49 7.98
CA MET A 106 -7.54 7.05 6.65
C MET A 106 -8.10 5.96 5.74
N TYR A 107 -8.84 6.36 4.72
CA TYR A 107 -9.50 5.44 3.79
C TYR A 107 -9.41 5.95 2.36
N ASP A 108 -9.46 5.04 1.41
CA ASP A 108 -9.54 5.30 -0.03
C ASP A 108 -8.32 6.03 -0.61
N TRP A 109 -8.09 7.26 -0.19
CA TRP A 109 -6.96 8.11 -0.58
C TRP A 109 -6.58 9.08 0.56
N SER A 110 -5.36 9.59 0.53
CA SER A 110 -4.90 10.58 1.50
C SER A 110 -3.87 11.52 0.89
N VAL A 111 -4.07 12.83 1.11
CA VAL A 111 -3.16 13.92 0.72
C VAL A 111 -2.79 14.71 1.96
N LEU A 112 -1.52 15.08 2.10
CA LEU A 112 -1.06 15.95 3.16
C LEU A 112 -0.67 17.31 2.59
N LEU A 113 -1.22 18.37 3.18
CA LEU A 113 -0.83 19.75 2.88
C LEU A 113 -1.19 20.67 4.06
N ASP A 114 -0.44 21.75 4.23
CA ASP A 114 -0.71 22.79 5.24
C ASP A 114 -1.86 23.68 4.74
N TYR A 115 -3.12 23.29 5.03
CA TYR A 115 -4.26 24.08 4.61
C TYR A 115 -4.66 25.17 5.62
N ASN A 116 -4.13 25.11 6.85
CA ASN A 116 -4.43 26.08 7.89
C ASN A 116 -3.33 27.12 8.10
N CYS A 117 -2.25 27.08 7.31
CA CYS A 117 -1.11 28.02 7.30
C CYS A 117 -0.32 28.05 8.63
N ASP A 118 -0.30 26.99 9.39
CA ASP A 118 0.46 26.90 10.63
C ASP A 118 1.87 26.31 10.47
N GLY A 119 2.22 25.88 9.28
CA GLY A 119 3.50 25.28 8.90
C GLY A 119 3.58 23.79 9.11
N LEU A 120 2.50 23.13 9.51
CA LEU A 120 2.39 21.68 9.65
C LEU A 120 1.51 21.11 8.54
N ALA A 121 1.88 19.96 7.99
CA ALA A 121 1.07 19.31 6.96
C ALA A 121 -0.13 18.60 7.59
N ASP A 122 -1.33 19.07 7.27
CA ASP A 122 -2.61 18.51 7.69
C ASP A 122 -3.02 17.33 6.80
N ILE A 123 -3.96 16.49 7.24
CA ILE A 123 -4.45 15.36 6.47
C ILE A 123 -5.81 15.67 5.85
N ILE A 124 -5.91 15.43 4.55
CA ILE A 124 -7.18 15.38 3.81
C ILE A 124 -7.32 13.95 3.28
N THR A 125 -8.43 13.28 3.56
CA THR A 125 -8.62 11.86 3.22
C THR A 125 -10.07 11.55 2.81
N GLY A 126 -10.25 10.47 2.05
CA GLY A 126 -11.57 9.95 1.71
C GLY A 126 -12.32 9.43 2.94
N PHE A 127 -13.64 9.62 2.97
CA PHE A 127 -14.51 9.06 4.00
C PHE A 127 -15.97 9.03 3.53
N GLU A 128 -16.58 7.85 3.46
CA GLU A 128 -18.00 7.66 3.11
C GLU A 128 -18.43 8.38 1.81
N ASN A 129 -17.66 8.23 0.74
CA ASN A 129 -17.81 8.96 -0.54
C ASN A 129 -17.73 10.50 -0.39
N GLY A 130 -16.97 10.99 0.55
CA GLY A 130 -16.73 12.41 0.78
C GLY A 130 -15.31 12.67 1.25
N ILE A 131 -15.08 13.85 1.78
CA ILE A 131 -13.78 14.32 2.25
C ILE A 131 -13.83 14.57 3.75
N LYS A 132 -12.83 14.11 4.47
CA LYS A 132 -12.59 14.35 5.89
C LYS A 132 -11.22 14.97 6.09
N THR A 133 -11.07 15.84 7.10
CA THR A 133 -9.78 16.47 7.39
C THR A 133 -9.36 16.28 8.85
N TYR A 134 -8.04 16.34 9.08
CA TYR A 134 -7.43 16.34 10.40
C TYR A 134 -6.33 17.38 10.44
N LEU A 135 -6.35 18.23 11.48
CA LEU A 135 -5.28 19.19 11.75
C LEU A 135 -4.08 18.50 12.37
N ALA A 136 -2.91 18.79 11.85
CA ALA A 136 -1.65 18.46 12.49
C ALA A 136 -1.43 19.37 13.70
N ASN A 137 -0.82 18.83 14.74
CA ASN A 137 -0.47 19.55 15.96
C ASN A 137 0.90 19.06 16.42
N TYR A 138 1.63 19.92 17.11
CA TYR A 138 2.94 19.58 17.68
C TYR A 138 2.98 19.89 19.18
N ASP A 139 3.27 18.90 20.03
CA ASP A 139 3.30 19.04 21.49
C ASP A 139 4.67 19.45 22.05
N GLY A 140 5.65 19.74 21.17
CA GLY A 140 7.04 20.01 21.50
C GLY A 140 7.95 18.78 21.44
N SER A 141 7.39 17.61 21.14
CA SER A 141 8.11 16.34 20.99
C SER A 141 7.62 15.52 19.81
N ASN A 142 6.31 15.48 19.57
CA ASN A 142 5.69 14.66 18.55
C ASN A 142 4.60 15.41 17.81
N ILE A 143 4.43 15.08 16.54
CA ILE A 143 3.24 15.41 15.76
C ILE A 143 2.11 14.46 16.13
N TYR A 144 0.89 15.00 16.22
CA TYR A 144 -0.35 14.24 16.36
C TYR A 144 -1.48 14.93 15.61
N PHE A 145 -2.54 14.20 15.27
CA PHE A 145 -3.63 14.71 14.45
C PHE A 145 -4.95 14.76 15.22
N THR A 146 -5.71 15.80 15.01
CA THR A 146 -7.05 15.97 15.58
C THR A 146 -8.06 16.17 14.46
N GLU A 147 -9.22 15.48 14.55
CA GLU A 147 -10.29 15.64 13.57
C GLU A 147 -10.76 17.11 13.53
N ASP A 148 -10.82 17.68 12.32
CA ASP A 148 -11.31 19.03 12.08
C ASP A 148 -12.66 18.98 11.39
N ILE A 149 -12.73 18.55 10.14
CA ILE A 149 -13.97 18.42 9.37
C ILE A 149 -14.31 16.94 9.21
N ALA A 150 -15.45 16.54 9.79
CA ALA A 150 -15.93 15.17 9.69
C ALA A 150 -16.47 14.84 8.28
N LYS A 151 -17.01 15.84 7.57
CA LYS A 151 -17.47 15.73 6.18
C LYS A 151 -17.51 17.11 5.54
N MET A 152 -16.71 17.32 4.50
CA MET A 152 -16.58 18.59 3.78
C MET A 152 -17.88 18.92 3.05
N ASP A 153 -18.27 20.18 3.06
CA ASP A 153 -19.44 20.69 2.34
C ASP A 153 -19.09 21.86 1.40
N PHE A 154 -20.01 22.19 0.52
CA PHE A 154 -19.91 23.32 -0.40
C PHE A 154 -21.27 24.02 -0.56
N LYS A 155 -21.25 25.24 -1.10
CA LYS A 155 -22.44 26.01 -1.42
C LYS A 155 -22.69 26.05 -2.93
N GLU A 156 -23.94 25.96 -3.30
CA GLU A 156 -24.43 26.18 -4.65
C GLU A 156 -25.82 26.81 -4.63
N ALA A 157 -26.01 27.89 -5.37
CA ALA A 157 -27.28 28.62 -5.45
C ALA A 157 -27.91 28.97 -4.09
N GLY A 158 -27.08 29.16 -3.05
CA GLY A 158 -27.49 29.49 -1.69
C GLY A 158 -27.90 28.30 -0.82
N PHE A 159 -27.69 27.08 -1.30
CA PHE A 159 -27.87 25.84 -0.51
C PHE A 159 -26.52 25.21 -0.19
N THR A 160 -26.46 24.46 0.92
CA THR A 160 -25.27 23.71 1.32
C THR A 160 -25.46 22.24 0.98
N PHE A 161 -24.43 21.64 0.36
CA PHE A 161 -24.38 20.24 -0.03
C PHE A 161 -23.10 19.61 0.48
N PHE A 162 -23.05 18.29 0.64
CA PHE A 162 -21.81 17.58 0.91
C PHE A 162 -21.01 17.38 -0.37
N LEU A 163 -19.71 17.65 -0.30
CA LEU A 163 -18.79 17.37 -1.38
C LEU A 163 -18.57 15.86 -1.50
N SER A 164 -19.05 15.30 -2.60
CA SER A 164 -18.96 13.86 -2.85
C SER A 164 -17.82 13.57 -3.81
N VAL A 165 -16.96 12.60 -3.42
CA VAL A 165 -15.84 12.11 -4.22
C VAL A 165 -15.97 10.60 -4.34
N GLY A 166 -15.80 10.05 -5.55
CA GLY A 166 -15.79 8.62 -5.75
C GLY A 166 -14.64 7.95 -4.98
N VAL A 167 -14.87 6.75 -4.44
CA VAL A 167 -13.83 6.02 -3.66
C VAL A 167 -12.57 5.70 -4.47
N ILE A 168 -12.65 5.72 -5.78
CA ILE A 168 -11.53 5.45 -6.68
C ILE A 168 -10.83 6.73 -7.15
N ASP A 169 -11.50 7.88 -7.08
CA ASP A 169 -10.97 9.16 -7.51
C ASP A 169 -10.00 9.73 -6.47
N VAL A 170 -9.00 10.47 -6.93
CA VAL A 170 -8.14 11.29 -6.07
C VAL A 170 -8.37 12.74 -6.45
N PRO A 171 -9.05 13.53 -5.61
CA PRO A 171 -9.30 14.94 -5.91
C PRO A 171 -8.00 15.74 -5.93
N GLY A 172 -8.01 16.85 -6.68
CA GLY A 172 -6.91 17.79 -6.72
C GLY A 172 -7.15 18.94 -5.75
N PHE A 173 -6.10 19.32 -5.03
CA PHE A 173 -6.07 20.43 -4.09
C PHE A 173 -4.94 21.39 -4.48
N ALA A 174 -5.27 22.59 -4.88
CA ALA A 174 -4.32 23.62 -5.28
C ALA A 174 -4.97 25.01 -5.21
N ASP A 175 -4.17 26.06 -5.18
CA ASP A 175 -4.60 27.45 -5.42
C ASP A 175 -4.81 27.63 -6.93
N ILE A 176 -6.04 27.33 -7.41
CA ILE A 176 -6.36 27.27 -8.84
C ILE A 176 -6.42 28.64 -9.49
N ASN A 177 -6.89 29.64 -8.74
CA ASN A 177 -7.11 31.01 -9.21
C ASN A 177 -6.00 31.99 -8.77
N PHE A 178 -4.97 31.50 -8.03
CA PHE A 178 -3.85 32.27 -7.53
C PHE A 178 -4.24 33.41 -6.56
N ASP A 179 -5.29 33.21 -5.76
CA ASP A 179 -5.71 34.16 -4.72
C ASP A 179 -5.09 33.91 -3.34
N GLY A 180 -4.47 32.74 -3.14
CA GLY A 180 -3.69 32.37 -1.95
C GLY A 180 -4.39 31.43 -1.00
N ASP A 181 -5.52 30.84 -1.38
CA ASP A 181 -6.14 29.74 -0.62
C ASP A 181 -6.25 28.45 -1.47
N ILE A 182 -6.63 27.35 -0.84
CA ILE A 182 -6.65 26.03 -1.49
C ILE A 182 -8.05 25.72 -2.01
N ASP A 183 -8.17 25.57 -3.31
CA ASP A 183 -9.35 25.15 -4.04
C ASP A 183 -9.42 23.63 -4.22
N VAL A 184 -10.53 23.13 -4.77
CA VAL A 184 -10.74 21.70 -5.02
C VAL A 184 -11.23 21.43 -6.45
N LEU A 185 -10.53 20.51 -7.14
CA LEU A 185 -11.02 19.89 -8.37
C LEU A 185 -11.45 18.45 -8.11
N THR A 186 -12.62 18.07 -8.59
CA THR A 186 -13.08 16.67 -8.53
C THR A 186 -13.71 16.25 -9.84
N PHE A 187 -13.65 14.94 -10.14
CA PHE A 187 -14.56 14.42 -11.16
C PHE A 187 -15.98 14.33 -10.59
N ASN A 188 -16.97 14.69 -11.42
CA ASN A 188 -18.35 14.56 -10.99
C ASN A 188 -18.77 13.09 -10.88
N MET A 189 -19.82 12.80 -10.14
CA MET A 189 -20.28 11.41 -9.88
C MET A 189 -20.71 10.64 -11.15
N ALA A 190 -20.89 11.31 -12.28
CA ALA A 190 -21.15 10.67 -13.57
C ALA A 190 -19.84 10.33 -14.33
N GLY A 191 -18.71 10.86 -13.86
CA GLY A 191 -17.39 10.75 -14.48
C GLY A 191 -17.21 11.65 -15.72
N GLY A 192 -15.96 11.85 -16.11
CA GLY A 192 -15.59 12.51 -17.36
C GLY A 192 -15.67 14.03 -17.39
N ILE A 193 -16.23 14.68 -16.38
CA ILE A 193 -16.31 16.13 -16.24
C ILE A 193 -15.67 16.55 -14.94
N VAL A 194 -14.92 17.63 -14.95
CA VAL A 194 -14.26 18.19 -13.76
C VAL A 194 -15.12 19.31 -13.18
N ASP A 195 -15.53 19.14 -11.93
CA ASP A 195 -16.15 20.17 -11.11
C ASP A 195 -15.07 20.98 -10.39
N TYR A 196 -15.20 22.30 -10.39
CA TYR A 196 -14.35 23.23 -9.66
C TYR A 196 -15.11 23.85 -8.49
N TYR A 197 -14.52 23.73 -7.32
CA TYR A 197 -14.98 24.31 -6.07
C TYR A 197 -13.96 25.34 -5.61
N GLU A 198 -14.31 26.62 -5.73
CA GLU A 198 -13.52 27.75 -5.27
C GLU A 198 -13.67 27.89 -3.75
N ASN A 199 -12.55 27.96 -3.03
CA ASN A 199 -12.56 28.32 -1.63
C ASN A 199 -12.61 29.83 -1.49
N ARG A 200 -13.60 30.33 -0.83
CA ARG A 200 -13.84 31.77 -0.64
C ARG A 200 -13.23 32.30 0.66
N GLN A 201 -12.21 31.63 1.16
CA GLN A 201 -11.56 32.04 2.41
C GLN A 201 -11.00 33.44 2.32
N ILE A 202 -10.30 33.77 1.24
CA ILE A 202 -9.67 35.07 1.00
C ILE A 202 -10.72 36.13 0.69
N GLU A 203 -11.68 35.91 -0.22
CA GLU A 203 -12.70 36.86 -0.61
C GLU A 203 -13.64 37.22 0.55
N ASP A 204 -13.96 36.25 1.41
CA ASP A 204 -14.83 36.44 2.56
C ASP A 204 -14.05 36.94 3.81
N GLY A 205 -12.73 37.08 3.72
CA GLY A 205 -11.84 37.52 4.81
C GLY A 205 -11.84 36.58 6.01
N LEU A 206 -11.93 35.28 5.76
CA LEU A 206 -11.95 34.24 6.79
C LEU A 206 -10.50 33.88 7.22
N PRO A 207 -10.33 33.30 8.42
CA PRO A 207 -9.02 32.79 8.84
C PRO A 207 -8.51 31.69 7.91
N CYS A 208 -7.19 31.59 7.75
CA CYS A 208 -6.57 30.46 7.06
C CYS A 208 -7.05 29.12 7.67
N GLY A 209 -7.32 28.14 6.84
CA GLY A 209 -7.90 26.85 7.23
C GLY A 209 -9.44 26.80 7.19
N SER A 210 -10.08 27.92 6.82
CA SER A 210 -11.52 27.92 6.61
C SER A 210 -11.85 27.31 5.24
N TRP A 211 -12.67 26.27 5.22
CA TRP A 211 -13.22 25.72 3.99
C TRP A 211 -14.58 26.36 3.71
N ALA A 212 -14.61 27.33 2.82
CA ALA A 212 -15.83 28.06 2.42
C ALA A 212 -16.11 27.83 0.93
N LEU A 213 -16.22 26.58 0.54
CA LEU A 213 -16.29 26.15 -0.86
C LEU A 213 -17.59 26.58 -1.53
N ASP A 214 -17.48 27.22 -2.69
CA ASP A 214 -18.57 27.51 -3.64
C ASP A 214 -18.36 26.70 -4.93
N HIS A 215 -19.37 25.96 -5.39
CA HIS A 215 -19.34 25.30 -6.70
C HIS A 215 -19.49 26.35 -7.80
N VAL A 216 -18.41 26.64 -8.51
CA VAL A 216 -18.36 27.73 -9.48
C VAL A 216 -18.35 27.28 -10.93
N ASN A 217 -17.85 26.05 -11.19
CA ASN A 217 -17.77 25.55 -12.56
C ASN A 217 -17.92 24.01 -12.58
N SER A 218 -18.87 23.52 -13.37
CA SER A 218 -19.11 22.08 -13.61
C SER A 218 -18.49 21.57 -14.92
N CYS A 219 -17.55 22.29 -15.49
CA CYS A 219 -16.83 21.93 -16.71
C CYS A 219 -15.48 22.67 -16.74
N TRP A 220 -14.71 22.54 -15.67
CA TRP A 220 -13.40 23.18 -15.58
C TRP A 220 -12.51 22.70 -16.73
N GLY A 221 -11.78 23.62 -17.34
CA GLY A 221 -10.91 23.32 -18.48
C GLY A 221 -11.63 23.09 -19.81
N SER A 222 -12.97 23.09 -19.85
CA SER A 222 -13.77 22.90 -21.07
C SER A 222 -13.39 21.65 -21.86
N PHE A 223 -13.19 20.53 -21.17
CA PHE A 223 -12.91 19.23 -21.78
C PHE A 223 -13.82 18.13 -21.22
N TYR A 224 -13.86 16.99 -21.92
CA TYR A 224 -14.58 15.80 -21.50
C TYR A 224 -13.71 14.56 -21.63
N GLU A 225 -13.61 13.79 -20.57
CA GLU A 225 -12.93 12.49 -20.52
C GLU A 225 -13.94 11.36 -20.75
N SER A 226 -13.75 10.58 -21.81
CA SER A 226 -14.75 9.59 -22.21
C SER A 226 -14.58 8.21 -21.55
N GLY A 227 -13.41 7.90 -20.98
CA GLY A 227 -13.03 6.55 -20.52
C GLY A 227 -12.97 5.51 -21.65
N LEU A 228 -13.07 5.92 -22.91
CA LEU A 228 -13.02 5.02 -24.07
C LEU A 228 -11.79 5.26 -24.96
N THR A 229 -11.13 6.39 -24.78
CA THR A 229 -9.95 6.81 -25.55
C THR A 229 -8.89 7.38 -24.63
N TYR A 230 -7.62 7.24 -24.99
CA TYR A 230 -6.49 7.85 -24.26
C TYR A 230 -6.53 9.38 -24.22
N SER A 231 -7.29 10.00 -25.10
CA SER A 231 -7.40 11.45 -25.23
C SER A 231 -8.70 11.96 -24.66
N VAL A 232 -8.69 13.18 -24.17
CA VAL A 232 -9.90 13.93 -23.81
C VAL A 232 -10.47 14.70 -25.01
N ASP A 233 -11.77 14.97 -25.02
CA ASP A 233 -12.42 15.82 -26.01
C ASP A 233 -12.23 17.28 -25.60
N LEU A 234 -11.35 18.00 -26.29
CA LEU A 234 -11.08 19.41 -26.07
C LEU A 234 -12.21 20.30 -26.61
N ASN A 235 -12.34 21.52 -26.06
CA ASN A 235 -13.38 22.51 -26.40
C ASN A 235 -14.80 21.95 -26.23
N ASN A 236 -15.02 21.12 -25.24
CA ASN A 236 -16.31 20.56 -24.90
C ASN A 236 -16.99 21.44 -23.85
N ASP A 237 -18.24 21.87 -24.13
CA ASP A 237 -19.01 22.70 -23.20
C ASP A 237 -19.77 21.89 -22.13
N CYS A 238 -19.47 20.59 -22.05
CA CYS A 238 -20.06 19.60 -21.13
C CYS A 238 -21.61 19.54 -21.16
N LYS A 239 -22.27 20.25 -22.09
CA LYS A 239 -23.73 20.23 -22.20
C LYS A 239 -24.21 18.95 -22.86
N GLY A 240 -25.12 18.26 -22.15
CA GLY A 240 -25.71 17.02 -22.65
C GLY A 240 -24.95 15.78 -22.27
N VAL A 241 -23.88 15.87 -21.48
CA VAL A 241 -23.30 14.74 -20.76
C VAL A 241 -24.31 14.32 -19.70
N THR A 242 -25.11 13.31 -20.01
CA THR A 242 -26.08 12.75 -19.06
C THR A 242 -25.60 11.39 -18.63
N SER A 243 -25.79 11.06 -17.37
CA SER A 243 -25.47 9.77 -16.73
C SER A 243 -26.14 8.53 -17.37
N THR A 244 -26.70 8.66 -18.58
CA THR A 244 -27.42 7.57 -19.26
C THR A 244 -26.53 6.52 -19.89
N ASN A 245 -25.21 6.73 -19.98
CA ASN A 245 -24.22 5.71 -20.34
C ASN A 245 -23.48 5.22 -19.08
N SER A 246 -24.22 4.71 -18.14
CA SER A 246 -23.84 4.35 -16.76
C SER A 246 -22.82 3.22 -16.60
N ASN A 247 -22.01 2.90 -17.59
CA ASN A 247 -21.03 1.81 -17.50
C ASN A 247 -19.57 2.26 -17.64
N VAL A 248 -19.30 3.57 -17.74
CA VAL A 248 -17.93 4.07 -17.84
C VAL A 248 -17.80 5.23 -16.85
N HIS A 249 -17.46 4.93 -15.61
CA HIS A 249 -16.93 5.93 -14.70
C HIS A 249 -15.46 6.13 -15.10
N ALA A 250 -15.13 7.26 -15.68
CA ALA A 250 -13.76 7.71 -15.77
C ALA A 250 -13.38 8.15 -14.35
N GLY A 251 -12.75 7.27 -13.57
CA GLY A 251 -12.11 7.62 -12.33
C GLY A 251 -10.73 8.13 -12.62
N SER A 252 -10.31 9.24 -12.01
CA SER A 252 -9.04 9.85 -12.35
C SER A 252 -8.32 10.40 -11.11
N SER A 253 -7.03 10.61 -11.27
CA SER A 253 -6.16 11.30 -10.32
C SER A 253 -5.60 12.54 -10.96
N PHE A 254 -5.44 13.61 -10.15
CA PHE A 254 -4.90 14.88 -10.60
C PHE A 254 -3.49 15.12 -10.04
N MET A 255 -2.57 15.60 -10.90
CA MET A 255 -1.43 16.40 -10.51
C MET A 255 -1.64 17.79 -11.09
N ILE A 256 -1.74 18.80 -10.24
CA ILE A 256 -2.09 20.19 -10.60
C ILE A 256 -0.88 21.08 -10.34
N PHE A 257 -0.44 21.82 -11.34
CA PHE A 257 0.71 22.71 -11.28
C PHE A 257 0.76 23.63 -12.50
N ASP A 258 1.43 24.76 -12.39
CA ASP A 258 1.72 25.66 -13.51
C ASP A 258 2.97 25.12 -14.22
N GLU A 259 2.79 24.30 -15.27
CA GLU A 259 3.88 23.57 -15.93
C GLU A 259 4.77 24.48 -16.75
N ASP A 260 4.19 25.47 -17.41
CA ASP A 260 4.90 26.33 -18.35
C ASP A 260 5.17 27.76 -17.84
N ALA A 261 4.83 28.01 -16.57
CA ALA A 261 5.07 29.25 -15.84
C ALA A 261 4.35 30.47 -16.44
N ASP A 262 3.10 30.28 -16.88
CA ASP A 262 2.27 31.35 -17.44
C ASP A 262 1.24 31.92 -16.45
N ASN A 263 1.23 31.43 -15.20
CA ASN A 263 0.35 31.77 -14.09
C ASN A 263 -1.10 31.28 -14.29
N ASP A 264 -1.28 30.16 -14.91
CA ASP A 264 -2.51 29.39 -14.79
C ASP A 264 -2.19 27.89 -14.47
N MET A 265 -3.17 27.14 -14.00
CA MET A 265 -2.94 25.76 -13.57
C MET A 265 -3.19 24.78 -14.70
N ASP A 266 -2.15 23.98 -14.98
CA ASP A 266 -2.19 22.81 -15.84
C ASP A 266 -2.50 21.56 -15.02
N ILE A 267 -2.83 20.47 -15.72
CA ILE A 267 -3.06 19.19 -15.05
C ILE A 267 -2.41 18.02 -15.81
N VAL A 268 -1.96 17.04 -15.03
CA VAL A 268 -1.66 15.69 -15.54
C VAL A 268 -2.67 14.73 -14.94
N LEU A 269 -3.36 14.00 -15.81
CA LEU A 269 -4.39 13.02 -15.45
C LEU A 269 -3.84 11.60 -15.54
N GLY A 270 -4.25 10.75 -14.58
CA GLY A 270 -4.23 9.32 -14.72
C GLY A 270 -5.65 8.77 -14.73
N ASP A 271 -6.02 8.00 -15.73
CA ASP A 271 -7.37 7.47 -15.95
C ASP A 271 -7.48 6.01 -15.48
N LEU A 272 -8.58 5.67 -14.83
CA LEU A 272 -8.91 4.30 -14.39
C LEU A 272 -8.85 3.26 -15.51
N ALA A 273 -9.17 3.65 -16.74
CA ALA A 273 -9.29 2.73 -17.87
C ALA A 273 -7.98 2.51 -18.64
N PHE A 274 -6.95 3.33 -18.40
CA PHE A 274 -5.75 3.38 -19.22
C PHE A 274 -4.46 3.27 -18.41
N ASN A 275 -3.37 2.99 -19.11
CA ASN A 275 -2.03 2.77 -18.55
C ASN A 275 -1.09 3.99 -18.71
N ASN A 276 -1.57 5.09 -19.27
CA ASN A 276 -0.78 6.28 -19.58
C ASN A 276 -1.17 7.47 -18.72
N LEU A 277 -0.30 8.45 -18.67
CA LEU A 277 -0.61 9.80 -18.20
C LEU A 277 -1.04 10.67 -19.38
N ASN A 278 -2.01 11.54 -19.14
CA ASN A 278 -2.46 12.55 -20.10
C ASN A 278 -2.18 13.96 -19.55
N ARG A 279 -1.22 14.65 -20.15
CA ARG A 279 -0.92 16.04 -19.83
C ARG A 279 -1.88 16.96 -20.56
N LEU A 280 -2.45 17.91 -19.86
CA LEU A 280 -3.44 18.88 -20.37
C LEU A 280 -2.97 20.28 -20.02
N ILE A 281 -2.68 21.10 -21.04
CA ILE A 281 -2.25 22.49 -20.89
C ILE A 281 -3.45 23.42 -20.94
N ASN A 282 -3.57 24.24 -19.91
CA ASN A 282 -4.50 25.35 -19.85
C ASN A 282 -3.96 26.49 -20.71
N GLY A 283 -4.68 26.95 -21.67
CA GLY A 283 -4.35 28.12 -22.49
C GLY A 283 -5.38 29.22 -22.27
N GLY A 284 -6.08 29.15 -21.14
CA GLY A 284 -7.04 30.18 -20.69
C GLY A 284 -6.36 31.23 -19.82
N ASP A 285 -6.81 31.33 -18.60
CA ASP A 285 -6.19 32.14 -17.55
C ASP A 285 -6.62 31.59 -16.17
N ASN A 286 -6.06 32.11 -15.08
CA ASN A 286 -6.37 31.71 -13.71
C ASN A 286 -7.85 31.93 -13.29
N THR A 287 -8.65 32.63 -14.06
CA THR A 287 -10.08 32.85 -13.80
C THR A 287 -10.96 31.92 -14.65
N PHE A 288 -10.51 31.60 -15.86
CA PHE A 288 -11.27 30.81 -16.82
C PHE A 288 -10.38 29.81 -17.56
N ALA A 289 -10.27 28.63 -16.98
CA ALA A 289 -9.49 27.56 -17.58
C ALA A 289 -10.08 27.04 -18.89
N THR A 290 -9.23 26.84 -19.89
CA THR A 290 -9.57 26.22 -21.16
C THR A 290 -8.39 25.35 -21.61
N ILE A 291 -8.55 24.04 -21.57
CA ILE A 291 -7.49 23.13 -22.04
C ILE A 291 -7.39 23.23 -23.56
N THR A 292 -6.20 23.56 -24.04
CA THR A 292 -5.90 23.80 -25.46
C THR A 292 -4.99 22.76 -26.09
N GLU A 293 -4.19 22.09 -25.28
CA GLU A 293 -3.23 21.06 -25.71
C GLU A 293 -3.33 19.83 -24.83
N GLN A 294 -3.01 18.66 -25.39
CA GLN A 294 -2.89 17.40 -24.65
C GLN A 294 -1.73 16.55 -25.16
N ASP A 295 -1.04 15.86 -24.25
CA ASP A 295 -0.07 14.81 -24.53
C ASP A 295 -0.50 13.51 -23.86
N THR A 296 -0.97 12.55 -24.64
CA THR A 296 -1.48 11.26 -24.16
C THR A 296 -0.40 10.22 -23.91
N THR A 297 0.87 10.58 -24.10
CA THR A 297 2.05 9.73 -23.91
C THR A 297 3.08 10.40 -22.99
N TYR A 298 2.60 11.15 -22.03
CA TYR A 298 3.44 12.00 -21.18
C TYR A 298 4.39 11.22 -20.29
N PRO A 299 5.67 11.68 -20.21
CA PRO A 299 6.28 12.72 -21.01
C PRO A 299 6.77 12.16 -22.38
N GLU A 300 6.22 12.67 -23.51
CA GLU A 300 6.58 12.15 -24.87
C GLU A 300 8.04 12.38 -25.24
N TYR A 301 8.68 13.38 -24.62
CA TYR A 301 10.05 13.79 -24.91
C TYR A 301 11.11 12.92 -24.19
N ASP A 302 10.69 12.02 -23.30
CA ASP A 302 11.57 11.09 -22.58
C ASP A 302 10.94 9.69 -22.55
N LYS A 303 10.94 8.99 -21.44
CA LYS A 303 10.31 7.68 -21.27
C LYS A 303 8.87 7.86 -20.78
N PRO A 304 7.85 7.62 -21.62
CA PRO A 304 6.47 7.69 -21.18
C PRO A 304 6.17 6.69 -20.06
N TYR A 305 5.27 7.07 -19.16
CA TYR A 305 4.77 6.16 -18.16
C TYR A 305 3.93 5.05 -18.79
N ASP A 306 4.19 3.81 -18.40
CA ASP A 306 3.52 2.61 -18.92
C ASP A 306 3.45 1.54 -17.83
N ILE A 307 2.46 1.62 -16.95
CA ILE A 307 2.13 0.57 -15.98
C ILE A 307 0.66 0.16 -16.19
N PRO A 308 0.33 -1.13 -16.01
CA PRO A 308 -1.05 -1.57 -16.17
C PRO A 308 -2.01 -0.72 -15.35
N ILE A 309 -2.94 -0.09 -16.00
CA ILE A 309 -4.17 0.54 -15.48
C ILE A 309 -4.00 1.54 -14.32
N PHE A 310 -4.56 2.73 -14.49
CA PHE A 310 -4.80 3.76 -13.50
C PHE A 310 -3.54 4.29 -12.81
N PRO A 311 -2.70 5.03 -13.51
CA PRO A 311 -1.60 5.77 -12.90
C PRO A 311 -2.09 6.92 -12.01
N ALA A 312 -1.33 7.24 -10.96
CA ALA A 312 -1.50 8.46 -10.18
C ALA A 312 -0.17 9.22 -10.11
N PRO A 313 -0.08 10.44 -10.64
CA PRO A 313 1.10 11.28 -10.56
C PRO A 313 1.07 12.17 -9.30
N PHE A 314 2.28 12.42 -8.72
CA PHE A 314 2.48 13.24 -7.53
C PHE A 314 3.68 14.15 -7.72
N LEU A 315 3.58 15.40 -7.23
CA LEU A 315 4.60 16.43 -7.38
C LEU A 315 5.35 16.67 -6.05
N ILE A 316 6.57 16.16 -5.93
CA ILE A 316 7.36 16.13 -4.70
C ILE A 316 8.85 16.40 -5.00
N ASP A 317 9.52 17.22 -4.20
CA ASP A 317 10.98 17.35 -4.24
C ASP A 317 11.62 16.12 -3.57
N VAL A 318 12.00 15.12 -4.38
CA VAL A 318 12.49 13.82 -3.90
C VAL A 318 13.96 13.88 -3.51
N ASP A 319 14.78 14.72 -4.17
CA ASP A 319 16.22 14.76 -3.97
C ASP A 319 16.71 16.04 -3.25
N ASN A 320 15.80 16.86 -2.72
CA ASN A 320 16.11 18.06 -1.96
C ASN A 320 16.85 19.14 -2.76
N ASP A 321 16.68 19.20 -4.07
CA ASP A 321 17.33 20.25 -4.88
C ASP A 321 16.51 21.55 -4.95
N GLY A 322 15.32 21.56 -4.37
CA GLY A 322 14.40 22.68 -4.31
C GLY A 322 13.41 22.73 -5.47
N LYS A 323 13.45 21.75 -6.38
CA LYS A 323 12.51 21.59 -7.49
C LYS A 323 11.62 20.40 -7.21
N LYS A 324 10.35 20.56 -7.52
CA LYS A 324 9.42 19.42 -7.40
C LYS A 324 9.60 18.48 -8.58
N ASP A 325 9.81 17.21 -8.27
CA ASP A 325 9.91 16.07 -9.19
C ASP A 325 8.55 15.40 -9.38
N MET A 326 8.44 14.49 -10.34
CA MET A 326 7.22 13.70 -10.51
C MET A 326 7.45 12.25 -10.07
N LEU A 327 6.64 11.79 -9.12
CA LEU A 327 6.46 10.37 -8.82
C LEU A 327 5.17 9.88 -9.46
N VAL A 328 5.20 8.66 -10.00
CA VAL A 328 3.99 8.03 -10.55
C VAL A 328 3.87 6.61 -10.02
N SER A 329 2.67 6.25 -9.57
CA SER A 329 2.38 4.92 -9.05
C SER A 329 1.00 4.42 -9.50
N PRO A 330 0.73 3.10 -9.45
CA PRO A 330 -0.61 2.59 -9.75
C PRO A 330 -1.60 3.02 -8.67
N ASN A 331 -2.83 3.34 -9.08
CA ASN A 331 -3.92 3.71 -8.18
C ASN A 331 -5.05 2.66 -8.11
N ASN A 332 -5.01 1.62 -8.96
CA ASN A 332 -5.99 0.54 -8.96
C ASN A 332 -5.62 -0.54 -7.94
N ILE A 333 -6.45 -0.74 -6.91
CA ILE A 333 -6.20 -1.69 -5.83
C ILE A 333 -6.36 -3.17 -6.24
N ASN A 334 -6.96 -3.45 -7.39
CA ASN A 334 -7.25 -4.81 -7.85
C ASN A 334 -6.30 -5.30 -8.94
N GLN A 335 -5.68 -4.37 -9.66
CA GLN A 335 -4.83 -4.69 -10.82
C GLN A 335 -3.69 -3.68 -10.87
N SER A 336 -2.56 -3.99 -10.26
CA SER A 336 -1.40 -3.10 -10.29
C SER A 336 -0.10 -3.87 -10.39
N ALA A 337 0.88 -3.26 -11.07
CA ALA A 337 2.25 -3.73 -11.02
C ALA A 337 2.74 -3.75 -9.57
N ASN A 338 3.44 -4.81 -9.19
CA ASN A 338 3.85 -5.03 -7.81
C ASN A 338 5.32 -4.70 -7.53
N ILE A 339 6.21 -4.74 -8.54
CA ILE A 339 7.66 -4.61 -8.30
C ILE A 339 8.22 -3.32 -8.87
N LYS A 340 7.72 -2.86 -10.02
CA LYS A 340 8.18 -1.67 -10.73
C LYS A 340 7.07 -0.64 -10.76
N ASN A 341 6.58 -0.31 -9.60
CA ASN A 341 5.34 0.44 -9.44
C ASN A 341 5.54 1.87 -8.94
N VAL A 342 6.76 2.30 -8.59
CA VAL A 342 7.06 3.70 -8.24
C VAL A 342 8.05 4.26 -9.22
N TRP A 343 7.54 4.99 -10.21
CA TRP A 343 8.37 5.64 -11.22
C TRP A 343 8.78 7.03 -10.75
N TYR A 344 10.05 7.34 -10.93
CA TYR A 344 10.65 8.61 -10.55
C TYR A 344 11.17 9.35 -11.77
N TYR A 345 10.69 10.57 -11.94
CA TYR A 345 11.14 11.52 -12.94
C TYR A 345 11.65 12.77 -12.25
N LYS A 346 12.93 13.07 -12.44
CA LYS A 346 13.55 14.25 -11.86
C LYS A 346 13.22 15.49 -12.67
N ASN A 347 12.88 16.59 -12.00
CA ASN A 347 12.74 17.88 -12.67
C ASN A 347 14.14 18.49 -12.94
N VAL A 348 14.50 18.57 -14.22
CA VAL A 348 15.80 19.08 -14.69
C VAL A 348 15.70 20.48 -15.31
N ALA A 349 14.55 21.13 -15.25
CA ALA A 349 14.39 22.51 -15.78
C ALA A 349 15.38 23.49 -15.14
N GLU A 350 15.87 24.44 -15.93
CA GLU A 350 16.78 25.50 -15.44
C GLU A 350 16.01 26.76 -15.00
N ASP A 351 14.73 26.86 -15.32
CA ASP A 351 13.82 27.94 -14.99
C ASP A 351 12.65 27.48 -14.10
N GLU A 352 11.59 28.25 -14.02
CA GLU A 352 10.39 27.96 -13.23
C GLU A 352 9.47 26.92 -13.87
N LYS A 353 9.78 26.44 -15.09
CA LYS A 353 9.05 25.40 -15.81
C LYS A 353 9.39 23.99 -15.30
N TYR A 354 8.67 23.00 -15.79
CA TYR A 354 8.95 21.61 -15.46
C TYR A 354 9.41 20.83 -16.71
N VAL A 355 10.50 20.08 -16.53
CA VAL A 355 11.03 19.13 -17.51
C VAL A 355 11.42 17.86 -16.76
N PHE A 356 10.66 16.81 -16.93
CA PHE A 356 10.83 15.56 -16.18
C PHE A 356 11.70 14.56 -16.94
N ASP A 357 12.82 14.16 -16.32
CA ASP A 357 13.79 13.20 -16.83
C ASP A 357 13.68 11.88 -16.05
N TYR A 358 13.38 10.78 -16.74
CA TYR A 358 13.21 9.47 -16.15
C TYR A 358 14.46 8.97 -15.44
N GLN A 359 14.33 8.58 -14.18
CA GLN A 359 15.43 8.05 -13.38
C GLN A 359 15.33 6.55 -13.13
N GLN A 360 14.18 6.07 -12.69
CA GLN A 360 13.96 4.66 -12.37
C GLN A 360 12.46 4.32 -12.20
N ASP A 361 12.14 3.01 -12.20
CA ASP A 361 10.78 2.48 -12.06
C ASP A 361 10.48 1.83 -10.70
N SER A 362 11.42 1.87 -9.76
CA SER A 362 11.36 1.10 -8.51
C SER A 362 11.85 1.91 -7.31
N LEU A 363 11.60 3.23 -7.30
CA LEU A 363 12.02 4.10 -6.20
C LEU A 363 11.38 3.62 -4.89
N PHE A 364 12.16 3.57 -3.82
CA PHE A 364 11.82 3.06 -2.50
C PHE A 364 11.53 1.56 -2.44
N ILE A 365 10.65 1.03 -3.29
CA ILE A 365 10.25 -0.38 -3.27
C ILE A 365 11.44 -1.32 -3.48
N SER A 366 12.43 -0.94 -4.29
CA SER A 366 13.65 -1.71 -4.49
C SER A 366 14.53 -1.86 -3.24
N GLU A 367 14.23 -1.16 -2.17
CA GLU A 367 14.92 -1.21 -0.87
C GLU A 367 14.09 -1.94 0.21
N MET A 368 12.93 -2.48 -0.15
CA MET A 368 11.99 -3.21 0.69
C MET A 368 11.99 -4.70 0.33
N VAL A 369 11.61 -5.54 1.28
CA VAL A 369 11.19 -6.90 0.97
C VAL A 369 9.76 -6.83 0.46
N ASP A 370 9.57 -7.16 -0.82
CA ASP A 370 8.28 -7.08 -1.50
C ASP A 370 8.01 -8.38 -2.30
N PHE A 371 6.81 -8.93 -2.13
CA PHE A 371 6.35 -10.15 -2.77
C PHE A 371 5.12 -9.94 -3.64
N GLY A 372 4.83 -8.72 -4.03
CA GLY A 372 3.59 -8.35 -4.68
C GLY A 372 2.43 -8.29 -3.69
N SER A 373 1.27 -8.82 -4.04
CA SER A 373 0.12 -8.85 -3.15
C SER A 373 0.19 -10.03 -2.19
N GLY A 374 -0.12 -9.78 -0.92
CA GLY A 374 -0.14 -10.78 0.16
C GLY A 374 1.24 -11.29 0.55
N ALA A 375 1.35 -11.82 1.76
CA ALA A 375 2.56 -12.49 2.22
C ALA A 375 2.21 -13.56 3.26
N TYR A 376 2.58 -14.80 3.00
CA TYR A 376 2.34 -15.95 3.86
C TYR A 376 3.68 -16.58 4.26
N PRO A 377 4.40 -15.99 5.24
CA PRO A 377 5.72 -16.47 5.65
C PRO A 377 5.62 -17.73 6.52
N VAL A 378 6.53 -18.67 6.29
CA VAL A 378 6.74 -19.84 7.12
C VAL A 378 8.23 -20.07 7.31
N PHE A 379 8.62 -20.50 8.52
CA PHE A 379 10.00 -20.89 8.80
C PHE A 379 10.20 -22.36 8.39
N PHE A 380 11.32 -22.61 7.71
CA PHE A 380 11.69 -23.93 7.20
C PHE A 380 13.21 -24.00 7.02
N ASP A 381 13.86 -25.05 7.53
CA ASP A 381 15.30 -25.29 7.29
C ASP A 381 15.47 -26.02 5.96
N TYR A 382 15.51 -25.24 4.83
CA TYR A 382 15.49 -25.83 3.49
C TYR A 382 16.75 -26.61 3.13
N ASN A 383 17.85 -26.42 3.83
CA ASN A 383 19.15 -27.00 3.50
C ASN A 383 19.78 -27.80 4.64
N TYR A 384 19.03 -28.04 5.72
CA TYR A 384 19.40 -28.84 6.89
C TYR A 384 20.69 -28.35 7.57
N ASP A 385 20.96 -27.04 7.58
CA ASP A 385 22.12 -26.45 8.29
C ASP A 385 21.81 -26.08 9.76
N GLY A 386 20.59 -26.29 10.21
CA GLY A 386 20.11 -26.03 11.56
C GLY A 386 19.68 -24.58 11.80
N LEU A 387 19.61 -23.77 10.76
CA LEU A 387 19.09 -22.42 10.80
C LEU A 387 17.73 -22.36 10.11
N LEU A 388 16.79 -21.65 10.73
CA LEU A 388 15.50 -21.44 10.10
C LEU A 388 15.62 -20.40 8.98
N ASP A 389 15.27 -20.79 7.78
CA ASP A 389 15.09 -19.97 6.60
C ASP A 389 13.65 -19.46 6.54
N ILE A 390 13.33 -18.60 5.60
CA ILE A 390 11.96 -18.11 5.40
C ILE A 390 11.50 -18.48 3.99
N VAL A 391 10.38 -19.20 3.89
CA VAL A 391 9.63 -19.37 2.65
C VAL A 391 8.38 -18.50 2.72
N ILE A 392 8.12 -17.72 1.68
CA ILE A 392 7.01 -16.77 1.65
C ILE A 392 6.18 -17.04 0.40
N GLY A 393 4.93 -17.45 0.61
CA GLY A 393 3.92 -17.48 -0.44
C GLY A 393 3.28 -16.11 -0.62
N ASN A 394 2.73 -15.85 -1.80
CA ASN A 394 2.04 -14.60 -2.13
C ASN A 394 0.70 -14.86 -2.83
N ASN A 395 -0.11 -13.81 -2.96
CA ASN A 395 -1.32 -13.86 -3.78
C ASN A 395 -0.96 -13.94 -5.27
N GLY A 396 0.17 -13.37 -5.65
CA GLY A 396 0.74 -13.37 -6.99
C GLY A 396 1.37 -12.05 -7.35
N TYR A 397 2.26 -12.10 -8.34
CA TYR A 397 2.75 -10.93 -9.05
C TYR A 397 1.83 -10.64 -10.23
N PHE A 398 1.37 -9.40 -10.34
CA PHE A 398 0.55 -9.00 -11.48
C PHE A 398 1.42 -8.85 -12.73
N ASP A 399 1.12 -9.60 -13.77
CA ASP A 399 1.76 -9.50 -15.08
C ASP A 399 0.73 -9.68 -16.20
N SER A 400 0.72 -8.75 -17.13
CA SER A 400 -0.05 -8.84 -18.39
C SER A 400 -1.57 -9.12 -18.22
N GLY A 401 -2.14 -8.70 -17.10
CA GLY A 401 -3.59 -8.82 -16.82
C GLY A 401 -3.97 -9.97 -15.89
N ASP A 402 -3.00 -10.74 -15.40
CA ASP A 402 -3.22 -11.87 -14.50
C ASP A 402 -2.22 -11.87 -13.34
N TYR A 403 -2.53 -12.61 -12.29
CA TYR A 403 -1.64 -12.84 -11.15
C TYR A 403 -0.95 -14.19 -11.28
N ASN A 404 0.33 -14.23 -10.94
CA ASN A 404 1.12 -15.45 -10.93
C ASN A 404 1.73 -15.65 -9.54
N GLY A 405 1.21 -16.63 -8.80
CA GLY A 405 1.68 -16.96 -7.46
C GLY A 405 3.04 -17.65 -7.47
N MET A 406 3.90 -17.26 -6.54
CA MET A 406 5.25 -17.81 -6.39
C MET A 406 5.59 -17.99 -4.92
N LEU A 407 6.53 -18.88 -4.63
CA LEU A 407 7.16 -19.00 -3.32
C LEU A 407 8.54 -18.36 -3.34
N ALA A 408 8.77 -17.35 -2.50
CA ALA A 408 10.12 -16.81 -2.32
C ALA A 408 10.85 -17.56 -1.21
N LEU A 409 12.15 -17.84 -1.42
CA LEU A 409 13.04 -18.43 -0.40
C LEU A 409 14.13 -17.45 -0.02
N TYR A 410 14.20 -17.12 1.27
CA TYR A 410 15.29 -16.40 1.89
C TYR A 410 16.08 -17.33 2.82
N LYS A 411 17.35 -17.54 2.49
CA LYS A 411 18.26 -18.29 3.33
C LYS A 411 18.75 -17.45 4.50
N ASN A 412 18.74 -18.03 5.70
CA ASN A 412 19.43 -17.47 6.85
C ASN A 412 20.96 -17.68 6.72
N THR A 413 21.67 -16.61 6.46
CA THR A 413 23.14 -16.58 6.34
C THR A 413 23.83 -16.09 7.62
N GLY A 414 23.05 -15.77 8.66
CA GLY A 414 23.51 -15.32 9.96
C GLY A 414 23.64 -16.46 10.96
N THR A 415 23.01 -16.31 12.11
CA THR A 415 22.98 -17.32 13.19
C THR A 415 21.56 -17.49 13.73
N SER A 416 21.33 -18.49 14.58
CA SER A 416 20.02 -18.70 15.22
C SER A 416 19.57 -17.54 16.13
N THR A 417 20.49 -16.69 16.59
CA THR A 417 20.19 -15.54 17.47
C THR A 417 20.37 -14.18 16.81
N GLN A 418 21.06 -14.15 15.69
CA GLN A 418 21.27 -12.97 14.85
C GLN A 418 21.07 -13.39 13.40
N PRO A 419 19.81 -13.57 12.96
CA PRO A 419 19.52 -13.98 11.60
C PRO A 419 19.83 -12.87 10.60
N GLU A 420 20.32 -13.25 9.44
CA GLU A 420 20.52 -12.42 8.26
C GLU A 420 19.97 -13.18 7.06
N TYR A 421 19.08 -12.58 6.28
CA TYR A 421 18.39 -13.28 5.22
C TYR A 421 18.88 -12.85 3.83
N THR A 422 19.19 -13.84 3.00
CA THR A 422 19.58 -13.61 1.60
C THR A 422 18.60 -14.29 0.66
N LEU A 423 18.03 -13.53 -0.26
CA LEU A 423 17.14 -14.07 -1.30
C LEU A 423 17.89 -15.07 -2.16
N ILE A 424 17.39 -16.29 -2.22
CA ILE A 424 17.90 -17.37 -3.07
C ILE A 424 17.12 -17.42 -4.39
N THR A 425 15.79 -17.36 -4.30
CA THR A 425 14.89 -17.39 -5.47
C THR A 425 13.52 -16.80 -5.10
N ARG A 426 12.83 -16.27 -6.09
CA ARG A 426 11.41 -15.88 -5.97
C ARG A 426 10.45 -16.97 -6.45
N ASP A 427 10.97 -18.07 -6.99
CA ASP A 427 10.20 -19.23 -7.45
C ASP A 427 10.78 -20.53 -6.88
N PHE A 428 10.66 -20.69 -5.55
CA PHE A 428 11.10 -21.89 -4.85
C PHE A 428 10.16 -23.05 -5.17
N GLY A 429 10.74 -24.19 -5.53
CA GLY A 429 10.01 -25.38 -5.95
C GLY A 429 9.45 -25.30 -7.38
N GLY A 430 9.67 -24.20 -8.12
CA GLY A 430 9.14 -24.03 -9.48
C GLY A 430 7.61 -23.96 -9.53
N ILE A 431 7.01 -23.37 -8.48
CA ILE A 431 5.55 -23.33 -8.30
C ILE A 431 4.86 -22.50 -9.38
N SER A 432 5.54 -21.49 -9.92
CA SER A 432 5.00 -20.64 -11.01
C SER A 432 4.55 -21.44 -12.25
N ALA A 433 5.04 -22.69 -12.42
CA ALA A 433 4.65 -23.55 -13.53
C ALA A 433 3.23 -24.14 -13.42
N PHE A 434 2.56 -23.99 -12.26
CA PHE A 434 1.26 -24.59 -11.98
C PHE A 434 0.08 -23.62 -12.06
N ASP A 435 0.35 -22.33 -12.27
CA ASP A 435 -0.67 -21.28 -12.37
C ASP A 435 -1.59 -21.20 -11.13
N PHE A 436 -1.00 -21.36 -9.95
CA PHE A 436 -1.67 -21.22 -8.67
C PHE A 436 -1.53 -19.81 -8.13
N ASN A 437 -2.55 -19.31 -7.44
CA ASN A 437 -2.55 -17.99 -6.78
C ASN A 437 -2.88 -18.13 -5.30
N TRP A 438 -2.59 -17.08 -4.51
CA TRP A 438 -2.87 -17.04 -3.07
C TRP A 438 -2.20 -18.19 -2.31
N LEU A 439 -0.91 -18.34 -2.52
CA LEU A 439 -0.12 -19.47 -2.06
C LEU A 439 0.16 -19.41 -0.57
N ALA A 440 -0.33 -20.38 0.18
CA ALA A 440 -0.05 -20.54 1.61
C ALA A 440 0.70 -21.86 1.85
N PRO A 441 2.04 -21.83 2.03
CA PRO A 441 2.84 -23.02 2.27
C PRO A 441 2.81 -23.48 3.73
N THR A 442 2.95 -24.79 3.95
CA THR A 442 3.33 -25.41 5.24
C THR A 442 4.19 -26.62 4.97
N PHE A 443 5.08 -26.96 5.91
CA PHE A 443 6.03 -28.06 5.75
C PHE A 443 5.86 -29.12 6.83
N GLY A 444 6.12 -30.39 6.49
CA GLY A 444 6.10 -31.52 7.40
C GLY A 444 6.31 -32.84 6.66
N ASP A 445 6.88 -33.84 7.33
CA ASP A 445 7.06 -35.19 6.76
C ASP A 445 5.70 -35.88 6.62
N LEU A 446 5.19 -35.95 5.40
CA LEU A 446 3.87 -36.52 5.07
C LEU A 446 3.95 -37.93 4.47
N ASP A 447 5.14 -38.44 4.16
CA ASP A 447 5.31 -39.80 3.66
C ASP A 447 6.24 -40.69 4.50
N GLY A 448 6.80 -40.14 5.57
CA GLY A 448 7.54 -40.90 6.59
C GLY A 448 8.95 -41.23 6.19
N ASP A 449 9.54 -40.53 5.23
CA ASP A 449 10.91 -40.76 4.79
C ASP A 449 11.97 -39.94 5.57
N GLY A 450 11.49 -39.02 6.42
CA GLY A 450 12.29 -38.26 7.38
C GLY A 450 12.73 -36.91 6.89
N ASP A 451 12.30 -36.50 5.71
CA ASP A 451 12.45 -35.10 5.25
C ASP A 451 11.08 -34.39 5.23
N GLU A 452 11.11 -33.04 5.27
CA GLU A 452 9.88 -32.27 5.28
C GLU A 452 9.40 -32.01 3.85
N ASP A 453 8.16 -32.38 3.59
CA ASP A 453 7.42 -32.15 2.36
C ASP A 453 6.71 -30.80 2.40
N LEU A 454 6.23 -30.31 1.25
CA LEU A 454 5.42 -29.10 1.12
C LEU A 454 3.96 -29.46 0.92
N LEU A 455 3.07 -28.96 1.80
CA LEU A 455 1.65 -28.91 1.58
C LEU A 455 1.27 -27.45 1.28
N LEU A 456 0.74 -27.21 0.09
CA LEU A 456 0.44 -25.88 -0.44
C LEU A 456 -1.06 -25.67 -0.57
N GLY A 457 -1.60 -24.66 0.10
CA GLY A 457 -2.95 -24.14 -0.13
C GLY A 457 -2.98 -23.05 -1.18
N GLU A 458 -4.12 -22.86 -1.84
CA GLU A 458 -4.28 -21.90 -2.93
C GLU A 458 -5.68 -21.27 -2.98
N GLU A 459 -5.94 -20.40 -3.97
CA GLU A 459 -7.13 -19.56 -4.09
C GLU A 459 -8.44 -20.37 -4.17
N GLU A 460 -8.50 -21.43 -4.97
CA GLU A 460 -9.73 -22.21 -5.17
C GLU A 460 -10.04 -23.14 -4.00
N GLY A 461 -9.13 -23.23 -3.00
CA GLY A 461 -9.32 -23.97 -1.75
C GLY A 461 -8.69 -25.34 -1.71
N ALA A 462 -8.12 -25.82 -2.80
CA ALA A 462 -7.46 -27.11 -2.86
C ALA A 462 -6.12 -27.10 -2.09
N LEU A 463 -5.73 -28.27 -1.59
CA LEU A 463 -4.40 -28.51 -1.06
C LEU A 463 -3.58 -29.35 -2.03
N HIS A 464 -2.35 -28.96 -2.27
CA HIS A 464 -1.44 -29.66 -3.17
C HIS A 464 -0.25 -30.22 -2.40
N PHE A 465 -0.05 -31.53 -2.50
CA PHE A 465 1.08 -32.21 -1.87
C PHE A 465 2.27 -32.27 -2.83
N PHE A 466 3.36 -31.65 -2.44
CA PHE A 466 4.65 -31.71 -3.12
C PHE A 466 5.63 -32.51 -2.27
N LYS A 467 6.09 -33.64 -2.81
CA LYS A 467 7.11 -34.46 -2.16
C LYS A 467 8.47 -33.80 -2.27
N ASN A 468 9.21 -33.79 -1.17
CA ASN A 468 10.63 -33.47 -1.18
C ASN A 468 11.41 -34.65 -1.78
N ILE A 469 12.21 -34.35 -2.79
CA ILE A 469 13.08 -35.33 -3.47
C ILE A 469 14.55 -34.89 -3.38
N GLY A 470 14.84 -33.93 -2.53
CA GLY A 470 16.20 -33.45 -2.27
C GLY A 470 17.09 -34.52 -1.65
N PRO A 471 18.40 -34.33 -1.63
CA PRO A 471 19.30 -35.24 -0.93
C PRO A 471 19.12 -35.10 0.60
N PRO A 472 19.25 -36.17 1.38
CA PRO A 472 18.96 -36.16 2.83
C PRO A 472 19.72 -35.12 3.67
N ASP A 473 20.88 -34.68 3.23
CA ASP A 473 21.72 -33.67 3.92
C ASP A 473 21.97 -32.45 3.01
N GLY A 474 21.01 -32.11 2.11
CA GLY A 474 21.18 -31.03 1.13
C GLY A 474 19.90 -30.27 0.88
N PRO A 475 19.94 -29.30 -0.04
CA PRO A 475 18.79 -28.46 -0.28
C PRO A 475 17.54 -29.23 -0.72
N SER A 476 16.40 -28.91 -0.12
CA SER A 476 15.09 -29.45 -0.47
C SER A 476 14.74 -29.14 -1.92
N SER A 477 14.11 -30.09 -2.58
CA SER A 477 13.63 -29.98 -3.96
C SER A 477 12.27 -30.65 -4.06
N PHE A 478 11.27 -29.94 -4.55
CA PHE A 478 9.89 -30.38 -4.51
C PHE A 478 9.37 -30.81 -5.88
N VAL A 479 8.55 -31.86 -5.89
CA VAL A 479 7.80 -32.30 -7.06
C VAL A 479 6.34 -32.52 -6.70
N LEU A 480 5.41 -32.02 -7.50
CA LEU A 480 3.99 -32.25 -7.29
C LEU A 480 3.68 -33.74 -7.33
N GLN A 481 3.34 -34.31 -6.18
CA GLN A 481 3.01 -35.73 -6.01
C GLN A 481 1.50 -35.96 -6.13
N THR A 482 0.70 -35.12 -5.47
CA THR A 482 -0.76 -35.28 -5.43
C THR A 482 -1.44 -33.93 -5.48
N PRO A 483 -2.04 -33.54 -6.61
CA PRO A 483 -2.94 -32.40 -6.65
C PRO A 483 -4.23 -32.72 -5.92
N ASN A 484 -4.87 -31.71 -5.32
CA ASN A 484 -6.09 -31.85 -4.53
C ASN A 484 -5.97 -32.99 -3.49
N TYR A 485 -5.01 -32.81 -2.59
CA TYR A 485 -4.59 -33.80 -1.60
C TYR A 485 -5.76 -34.25 -0.72
N GLN A 486 -6.04 -35.55 -0.72
CA GLN A 486 -7.17 -36.22 -0.06
C GLN A 486 -8.56 -35.66 -0.39
N GLY A 487 -8.70 -34.79 -1.40
CA GLY A 487 -9.97 -34.15 -1.73
C GLY A 487 -10.43 -33.16 -0.65
N ILE A 488 -9.51 -32.65 0.14
CA ILE A 488 -9.79 -31.66 1.20
C ILE A 488 -10.06 -30.32 0.52
N ASP A 489 -11.28 -29.81 0.74
CA ASP A 489 -11.74 -28.51 0.25
C ASP A 489 -12.82 -27.99 1.21
N TYR A 490 -12.52 -26.94 1.93
CA TYR A 490 -13.44 -26.26 2.87
C TYR A 490 -13.86 -24.87 2.39
N GLY A 491 -13.48 -24.49 1.19
CA GLY A 491 -13.75 -23.19 0.58
C GLY A 491 -12.47 -22.46 0.18
N LYS A 492 -12.62 -21.33 -0.52
CA LYS A 492 -11.53 -20.58 -1.12
C LYS A 492 -10.47 -20.08 -0.13
N PHE A 493 -9.29 -19.82 -0.66
CA PHE A 493 -8.13 -19.26 0.07
C PHE A 493 -7.68 -20.15 1.22
N SER A 494 -7.43 -21.42 0.93
CA SER A 494 -6.97 -22.37 1.94
C SER A 494 -5.60 -22.01 2.51
N THR A 495 -5.53 -21.94 3.85
CA THR A 495 -4.28 -21.65 4.59
C THR A 495 -3.98 -22.80 5.55
N PRO A 496 -3.26 -23.83 5.09
CA PRO A 496 -2.97 -25.01 5.88
C PRO A 496 -1.85 -24.74 6.90
N GLN A 497 -1.95 -25.43 8.05
CA GLN A 497 -0.88 -25.53 9.05
C GLN A 497 -0.78 -26.96 9.52
N LEU A 498 0.37 -27.60 9.31
CA LEU A 498 0.71 -28.91 9.86
C LEU A 498 1.29 -28.76 11.26
N ILE A 499 0.69 -29.43 12.24
CA ILE A 499 1.10 -29.37 13.65
C ILE A 499 0.48 -30.55 14.42
N ASP A 500 1.20 -31.16 15.36
CA ASP A 500 0.63 -32.09 16.32
C ASP A 500 -0.17 -31.31 17.38
N VAL A 501 -1.51 -31.37 17.29
CA VAL A 501 -2.41 -30.61 18.18
C VAL A 501 -2.75 -31.39 19.43
N ASN A 502 -2.71 -32.71 19.36
CA ASN A 502 -3.20 -33.60 20.42
C ASN A 502 -2.12 -34.36 21.17
N ASP A 503 -0.82 -34.10 20.88
CA ASP A 503 0.38 -34.73 21.48
C ASP A 503 0.41 -36.26 21.21
N ASP A 504 0.02 -36.71 20.00
CA ASP A 504 0.09 -38.15 19.63
C ASP A 504 1.26 -38.48 18.69
N ASP A 505 2.19 -37.53 18.50
CA ASP A 505 3.35 -37.61 17.61
C ASP A 505 2.97 -37.69 16.10
N LEU A 506 1.75 -37.36 15.72
CA LEU A 506 1.31 -37.27 14.33
C LEU A 506 1.01 -35.80 13.98
N LEU A 507 1.39 -35.39 12.77
CA LEU A 507 1.00 -34.07 12.28
C LEU A 507 -0.48 -34.07 11.93
N ASP A 508 -1.25 -33.24 12.61
CA ASP A 508 -2.62 -32.89 12.29
C ASP A 508 -2.65 -31.72 11.31
N LEU A 509 -3.83 -31.37 10.79
CA LEU A 509 -4.03 -30.26 9.88
C LEU A 509 -5.02 -29.25 10.46
N ILE A 510 -4.57 -27.99 10.61
CA ILE A 510 -5.46 -26.84 10.80
C ILE A 510 -5.58 -26.11 9.47
N LEU A 511 -6.80 -25.81 9.04
CA LEU A 511 -7.07 -25.18 7.76
C LEU A 511 -7.95 -23.93 7.94
N GLY A 512 -7.41 -22.75 7.64
CA GLY A 512 -8.17 -21.52 7.49
C GLY A 512 -8.80 -21.40 6.11
N GLU A 513 -9.89 -20.63 5.99
CA GLU A 513 -10.59 -20.42 4.72
C GLU A 513 -11.28 -19.04 4.67
N GLN A 514 -11.79 -18.65 3.50
CA GLN A 514 -12.32 -17.32 3.18
C GLN A 514 -13.36 -16.75 4.16
N ASN A 515 -14.22 -17.59 4.74
CA ASN A 515 -15.27 -17.13 5.64
C ASN A 515 -14.77 -16.92 7.08
N GLY A 516 -13.45 -17.08 7.31
CA GLY A 516 -12.82 -16.87 8.61
C GLY A 516 -12.97 -18.04 9.58
N ASN A 517 -13.32 -19.23 9.10
CA ASN A 517 -13.35 -20.42 9.93
C ASN A 517 -11.96 -21.07 10.01
N LEU A 518 -11.69 -21.73 11.13
CA LEU A 518 -10.59 -22.67 11.30
C LEU A 518 -11.17 -24.08 11.38
N ASN A 519 -10.73 -24.95 10.48
CA ASN A 519 -11.13 -26.35 10.42
C ASN A 519 -9.97 -27.19 10.97
N TYR A 520 -10.24 -28.01 11.98
CA TYR A 520 -9.28 -28.95 12.53
C TYR A 520 -9.56 -30.35 12.00
N LEU A 521 -8.57 -30.95 11.38
CA LEU A 521 -8.60 -32.31 10.86
C LEU A 521 -7.52 -33.14 11.57
N GLN A 522 -7.98 -34.08 12.38
CA GLN A 522 -7.07 -35.00 13.06
C GLN A 522 -6.45 -36.01 12.09
N ASN A 523 -5.17 -36.27 12.23
CA ASN A 523 -4.53 -37.38 11.53
C ASN A 523 -4.88 -38.70 12.22
N THR A 524 -5.74 -39.50 11.59
CA THR A 524 -6.14 -40.82 12.07
C THR A 524 -5.39 -41.97 11.37
N GLY A 525 -4.41 -41.63 10.53
CA GLY A 525 -3.53 -42.55 9.82
C GLY A 525 -2.24 -42.85 10.58
N THR A 526 -1.11 -42.70 9.91
CA THR A 526 0.23 -42.85 10.46
C THR A 526 1.12 -41.70 9.99
N ALA A 527 2.32 -41.53 10.58
CA ALA A 527 3.26 -40.51 10.10
C ALA A 527 3.61 -40.68 8.62
N ALA A 528 3.77 -41.93 8.14
CA ALA A 528 4.10 -42.24 6.73
C ALA A 528 2.89 -42.28 5.79
N ALA A 529 1.68 -42.20 6.30
CA ALA A 529 0.43 -42.22 5.51
C ALA A 529 -0.67 -41.52 6.32
N PRO A 530 -0.63 -40.20 6.44
CA PRO A 530 -1.63 -39.45 7.18
C PRO A 530 -3.01 -39.55 6.53
N ILE A 531 -4.04 -39.59 7.36
CA ILE A 531 -5.45 -39.55 6.96
C ILE A 531 -6.13 -38.46 7.78
N PHE A 532 -6.36 -37.31 7.19
CA PHE A 532 -6.98 -36.16 7.84
C PHE A 532 -8.51 -36.28 7.84
N THR A 533 -9.14 -36.29 9.03
CA THR A 533 -10.59 -36.53 9.19
C THR A 533 -11.24 -35.57 10.19
#